data_32e452d8665ce2f76ce9ed990ef45efc
#
_entry.id   32e452d8665ce2f76ce9ed990ef45efc
#
_cell.length_a   1.000
_cell.length_b   1.000
_cell.length_c   1.000
_cell.angle_alpha   90.00
_cell.angle_beta   90.00
_cell.angle_gamma   90.00
#
_symmetry.space_group_name_H-M   'P 1'
#
loop_
_entity.id
_entity.type
_entity.pdbx_description
1 polymer ?
#
loop_
_entity_poly.entity_id
_entity_poly.type
_entity_poly.pdbx_seq_one_letter_code
_entity_poly.pdbx_strand_id
1 'polypeptide(L)'
;IQGILNGTTNYMLTKMRQEGWSYDQALQEAQRLGYAEADPFNDVSGQDAFKKLMVLSDLAFGEQPDWSEVEVIGIDTLTLDDIKAANEKGLRYRHVAEVEKNADGKIVGKVAPMLVDREHPLFPIDDVFNAVSMETNYIGTLTVTGPGAGMYPTASVMVEDYAEIIGKRAGFVVSI
;
A
#
# COMPACT_ATOMS: atom_id res chain seq x y z
N ILE A 1 4.53 8.29 8.19
CA ILE A 1 4.50 6.95 7.58
C ILE A 1 3.73 7.03 6.27
N GLN A 2 4.26 6.45 5.22
CA GLN A 2 3.60 6.33 3.92
C GLN A 2 3.69 4.87 3.45
N GLY A 3 2.64 4.37 2.79
CA GLY A 3 2.67 2.98 2.34
C GLY A 3 1.85 2.71 1.09
N ILE A 4 2.33 1.76 0.28
CA ILE A 4 1.55 1.05 -0.74
C ILE A 4 1.03 -0.21 -0.04
N LEU A 5 -0.23 -0.18 0.42
CA LEU A 5 -0.79 -1.18 1.31
C LEU A 5 -1.73 -2.18 0.59
N ASN A 6 -1.98 -1.96 -0.71
CA ASN A 6 -2.83 -2.82 -1.50
C ASN A 6 -2.13 -3.23 -2.80
N GLY A 7 -1.85 -4.54 -2.94
CA GLY A 7 -1.13 -5.10 -4.08
C GLY A 7 -1.95 -5.05 -5.37
N THR A 8 -3.27 -5.17 -5.31
CA THR A 8 -4.16 -5.12 -6.48
C THR A 8 -4.09 -3.77 -7.17
N THR A 9 -4.26 -2.69 -6.42
CA THR A 9 -4.20 -1.32 -6.96
C THR A 9 -2.80 -1.00 -7.49
N ASN A 10 -1.74 -1.43 -6.80
CA ASN A 10 -0.38 -1.22 -7.27
C ASN A 10 -0.10 -1.98 -8.57
N TYR A 11 -0.57 -3.23 -8.68
CA TYR A 11 -0.50 -4.00 -9.92
C TYR A 11 -1.21 -3.30 -11.07
N MET A 12 -2.47 -2.86 -10.85
CA MET A 12 -3.25 -2.16 -11.87
C MET A 12 -2.53 -0.90 -12.38
N LEU A 13 -2.09 -0.02 -11.48
CA LEU A 13 -1.35 1.20 -11.84
C LEU A 13 -0.03 0.88 -12.56
N THR A 14 0.64 -0.21 -12.18
CA THR A 14 1.85 -0.67 -12.85
C THR A 14 1.55 -1.07 -14.30
N LYS A 15 0.50 -1.87 -14.54
CA LYS A 15 0.14 -2.33 -15.90
C LYS A 15 -0.42 -1.21 -16.77
N MET A 16 -1.22 -0.31 -16.21
CA MET A 16 -1.66 0.90 -16.93
C MET A 16 -0.45 1.72 -17.41
N ARG A 17 0.59 1.86 -16.59
CA ARG A 17 1.81 2.60 -16.94
C ARG A 17 2.70 1.85 -17.91
N GLN A 18 2.96 0.57 -17.70
CA GLN A 18 3.96 -0.21 -18.46
C GLN A 18 3.41 -0.72 -19.79
N GLU A 19 2.17 -1.21 -19.80
CA GLU A 19 1.54 -1.87 -20.93
C GLU A 19 0.54 -0.95 -21.67
N GLY A 20 0.22 0.22 -21.08
CA GLY A 20 -0.76 1.14 -21.64
C GLY A 20 -2.20 0.61 -21.57
N TRP A 21 -2.47 -0.29 -20.62
CA TRP A 21 -3.81 -0.86 -20.45
C TRP A 21 -4.78 0.18 -19.87
N SER A 22 -6.04 0.07 -20.29
CA SER A 22 -7.12 0.80 -19.62
C SER A 22 -7.31 0.28 -18.20
N TYR A 23 -8.00 1.05 -17.36
CA TYR A 23 -8.41 0.62 -16.03
C TYR A 23 -9.13 -0.73 -16.05
N ASP A 24 -10.11 -0.89 -16.95
CA ASP A 24 -10.88 -2.13 -17.05
C ASP A 24 -10.02 -3.33 -17.48
N GLN A 25 -9.08 -3.13 -18.42
CA GLN A 25 -8.14 -4.18 -18.81
C GLN A 25 -7.24 -4.61 -17.66
N ALA A 26 -6.70 -3.64 -16.90
CA ALA A 26 -5.86 -3.92 -15.75
C ALA A 26 -6.63 -4.65 -14.64
N LEU A 27 -7.90 -4.27 -14.40
CA LEU A 27 -8.77 -4.92 -13.44
C LEU A 27 -9.12 -6.35 -13.85
N GLN A 28 -9.54 -6.56 -15.09
CA GLN A 28 -9.86 -7.91 -15.59
C GLN A 28 -8.68 -8.86 -15.47
N GLU A 29 -7.48 -8.39 -15.78
CA GLU A 29 -6.28 -9.21 -15.66
C GLU A 29 -5.91 -9.47 -14.19
N ALA A 30 -6.08 -8.49 -13.30
CA ALA A 30 -5.91 -8.69 -11.86
C ALA A 30 -6.89 -9.75 -11.33
N GLN A 31 -8.14 -9.74 -11.79
CA GLN A 31 -9.15 -10.77 -11.45
C GLN A 31 -8.76 -12.15 -12.01
N ARG A 32 -8.33 -12.22 -13.27
CA ARG A 32 -7.89 -13.46 -13.90
C ARG A 32 -6.72 -14.12 -13.17
N LEU A 33 -5.80 -13.30 -12.64
CA LEU A 33 -4.63 -13.75 -11.88
C LEU A 33 -4.94 -14.03 -10.39
N GLY A 34 -6.16 -13.73 -9.93
CA GLY A 34 -6.57 -13.93 -8.55
C GLY A 34 -6.06 -12.86 -7.57
N TYR A 35 -5.60 -11.71 -8.08
CA TYR A 35 -5.21 -10.56 -7.25
C TYR A 35 -6.42 -9.75 -6.79
N ALA A 36 -7.47 -9.70 -7.60
CA ALA A 36 -8.74 -9.06 -7.28
C ALA A 36 -9.87 -10.10 -7.26
N GLU A 37 -10.81 -9.94 -6.35
CA GLU A 37 -12.06 -10.71 -6.32
C GLU A 37 -13.06 -10.20 -7.36
N ALA A 38 -14.20 -10.90 -7.51
CA ALA A 38 -15.27 -10.51 -8.44
C ALA A 38 -15.86 -9.12 -8.07
N ASP A 39 -15.95 -8.82 -6.78
CA ASP A 39 -16.24 -7.46 -6.29
C ASP A 39 -14.94 -6.82 -5.79
N PRO A 40 -14.27 -5.98 -6.60
CA PRO A 40 -12.99 -5.36 -6.26
C PRO A 40 -13.15 -4.06 -5.45
N PHE A 41 -14.37 -3.70 -5.04
CA PHE A 41 -14.67 -2.40 -4.44
C PHE A 41 -13.72 -2.03 -3.30
N ASN A 42 -13.46 -2.93 -2.36
CA ASN A 42 -12.59 -2.64 -1.22
C ASN A 42 -11.16 -2.29 -1.64
N ASP A 43 -10.66 -2.91 -2.72
CA ASP A 43 -9.33 -2.64 -3.24
C ASP A 43 -9.31 -1.28 -3.96
N VAL A 44 -10.11 -1.14 -5.01
CA VAL A 44 -10.02 0.00 -5.94
C VAL A 44 -10.51 1.31 -5.35
N SER A 45 -11.44 1.26 -4.38
CA SER A 45 -11.93 2.44 -3.65
C SER A 45 -10.97 2.93 -2.56
N GLY A 46 -9.93 2.14 -2.23
CA GLY A 46 -8.98 2.46 -1.15
C GLY A 46 -9.39 2.02 0.24
N GLN A 47 -10.55 1.36 0.41
CA GLN A 47 -11.04 0.95 1.72
C GLN A 47 -10.14 -0.08 2.41
N ASP A 48 -9.54 -1.01 1.66
CA ASP A 48 -8.57 -1.96 2.22
C ASP A 48 -7.31 -1.22 2.72
N ALA A 49 -6.75 -0.33 1.90
CA ALA A 49 -5.59 0.48 2.28
C ALA A 49 -5.89 1.37 3.49
N PHE A 50 -7.09 1.94 3.56
CA PHE A 50 -7.55 2.73 4.71
C PHE A 50 -7.56 1.91 6.01
N LYS A 51 -8.18 0.73 6.01
CA LYS A 51 -8.23 -0.12 7.20
C LYS A 51 -6.83 -0.54 7.67
N LYS A 52 -5.93 -0.84 6.74
CA LYS A 52 -4.53 -1.16 7.04
C LYS A 52 -3.77 0.04 7.59
N LEU A 53 -4.06 1.25 7.08
CA LEU A 53 -3.49 2.50 7.60
C LEU A 53 -3.85 2.71 9.07
N MET A 54 -5.12 2.45 9.46
CA MET A 54 -5.57 2.57 10.84
C MET A 54 -4.80 1.64 11.78
N VAL A 55 -4.55 0.39 11.35
CA VAL A 55 -3.73 -0.56 12.11
C VAL A 55 -2.28 -0.08 12.23
N LEU A 56 -1.68 0.41 11.13
CA LEU A 56 -0.31 0.95 11.16
C LEU A 56 -0.20 2.17 12.05
N SER A 57 -1.20 3.04 12.07
CA SER A 57 -1.25 4.21 12.95
C SER A 57 -1.22 3.80 14.42
N ASP A 58 -2.07 2.85 14.78
CA ASP A 58 -2.13 2.35 16.15
C ASP A 58 -0.80 1.72 16.60
N LEU A 59 -0.19 0.92 15.74
CA LEU A 59 1.11 0.29 16.03
C LEU A 59 2.25 1.31 16.19
N ALA A 60 2.24 2.40 15.41
CA ALA A 60 3.34 3.36 15.38
C ALA A 60 3.19 4.49 16.38
N PHE A 61 1.97 4.95 16.61
CA PHE A 61 1.69 6.13 17.42
C PHE A 61 0.91 5.81 18.71
N GLY A 62 0.39 4.58 18.85
CA GLY A 62 -0.51 4.18 19.93
C GLY A 62 -1.92 4.76 19.83
N GLU A 63 -2.24 5.39 18.70
CA GLU A 63 -3.54 6.03 18.44
C GLU A 63 -3.84 6.07 16.92
N GLN A 64 -5.12 6.23 16.60
CA GLN A 64 -5.60 6.33 15.21
C GLN A 64 -6.10 7.75 14.94
N PRO A 65 -6.06 8.23 13.68
CA PRO A 65 -6.80 9.43 13.30
C PRO A 65 -8.31 9.21 13.46
N ASP A 66 -9.08 10.28 13.53
CA ASP A 66 -10.54 10.15 13.44
C ASP A 66 -10.92 9.56 12.08
N TRP A 67 -11.61 8.43 12.10
CA TRP A 67 -12.01 7.70 10.89
C TRP A 67 -12.81 8.54 9.92
N SER A 68 -13.61 9.48 10.42
CA SER A 68 -14.46 10.37 9.61
C SER A 68 -13.69 11.51 8.95
N GLU A 69 -12.47 11.80 9.44
CA GLU A 69 -11.61 12.87 8.92
C GLU A 69 -10.57 12.35 7.92
N VAL A 70 -10.39 11.03 7.81
CA VAL A 70 -9.46 10.45 6.83
C VAL A 70 -10.08 10.50 5.44
N GLU A 71 -9.45 11.27 4.55
CA GLU A 71 -9.84 11.30 3.15
C GLU A 71 -9.42 10.00 2.45
N VAL A 72 -10.37 9.33 1.78
CA VAL A 72 -10.11 8.10 1.03
C VAL A 72 -10.56 8.28 -0.41
N ILE A 73 -9.59 8.27 -1.32
CA ILE A 73 -9.79 8.39 -2.78
C ILE A 73 -9.25 7.15 -3.45
N GLY A 74 -10.09 6.46 -4.21
CA GLY A 74 -9.72 5.27 -4.97
C GLY A 74 -8.92 5.56 -6.23
N ILE A 75 -8.45 4.52 -6.89
CA ILE A 75 -7.73 4.61 -8.17
C ILE A 75 -8.65 4.71 -9.38
N ASP A 76 -9.95 4.48 -9.22
CA ASP A 76 -11.00 4.62 -10.24
C ASP A 76 -11.18 6.07 -10.71
N THR A 77 -10.62 7.02 -9.98
CA THR A 77 -10.55 8.43 -10.37
C THR A 77 -9.48 8.72 -11.43
N LEU A 78 -8.53 7.79 -11.66
CA LEU A 78 -7.43 7.97 -12.59
C LEU A 78 -7.76 7.44 -13.99
N THR A 79 -7.44 8.24 -14.99
CA THR A 79 -7.53 7.85 -16.40
C THR A 79 -6.19 7.33 -16.93
N LEU A 80 -6.23 6.60 -18.06
CA LEU A 80 -4.99 6.20 -18.73
C LEU A 80 -4.19 7.41 -19.23
N ASP A 81 -4.85 8.50 -19.59
CA ASP A 81 -4.19 9.72 -20.04
C ASP A 81 -3.46 10.42 -18.89
N ASP A 82 -4.02 10.41 -17.67
CA ASP A 82 -3.32 10.90 -16.48
C ASP A 82 -2.04 10.10 -16.22
N ILE A 83 -2.12 8.77 -16.32
CA ILE A 83 -0.97 7.87 -16.14
C ILE A 83 0.12 8.14 -17.19
N LYS A 84 -0.26 8.31 -18.47
CA LYS A 84 0.67 8.62 -19.56
C LYS A 84 1.33 9.98 -19.35
N ALA A 85 0.55 11.01 -19.07
CA ALA A 85 1.05 12.36 -18.83
C ALA A 85 2.03 12.42 -17.65
N ALA A 86 1.78 11.66 -16.60
CA ALA A 86 2.71 11.52 -15.47
C ALA A 86 4.02 10.84 -15.92
N ASN A 87 3.91 9.72 -16.64
CA ASN A 87 5.07 8.95 -17.08
C ASN A 87 5.98 9.74 -18.04
N GLU A 88 5.42 10.56 -18.92
CA GLU A 88 6.17 11.47 -19.80
C GLU A 88 7.02 12.48 -19.02
N LYS A 89 6.56 12.87 -17.83
CA LYS A 89 7.29 13.77 -16.93
C LYS A 89 8.25 13.03 -15.99
N GLY A 90 8.39 11.70 -16.14
CA GLY A 90 9.20 10.87 -15.25
C GLY A 90 8.58 10.64 -13.88
N LEU A 91 7.30 10.94 -13.71
CA LEU A 91 6.52 10.73 -12.50
C LEU A 91 5.71 9.42 -12.57
N ARG A 92 5.28 8.92 -11.41
CA ARG A 92 4.41 7.74 -11.33
C ARG A 92 3.27 8.00 -10.36
N TYR A 93 2.08 7.55 -10.71
CA TYR A 93 1.00 7.43 -9.74
C TYR A 93 1.22 6.20 -8.86
N ARG A 94 1.09 6.40 -7.55
CA ARG A 94 1.00 5.34 -6.53
C ARG A 94 -0.26 5.57 -5.71
N HIS A 95 -0.92 4.50 -5.31
CA HIS A 95 -2.01 4.59 -4.35
C HIS A 95 -1.40 4.51 -2.96
N VAL A 96 -1.29 5.67 -2.31
CA VAL A 96 -0.54 5.83 -1.05
C VAL A 96 -1.50 6.04 0.10
N ALA A 97 -1.31 5.27 1.15
CA ALA A 97 -1.87 5.50 2.46
C ALA A 97 -0.83 6.23 3.32
N GLU A 98 -1.19 7.37 3.85
CA GLU A 98 -0.31 8.25 4.62
C GLU A 98 -0.90 8.54 5.98
N VAL A 99 -0.07 8.50 7.02
CA VAL A 99 -0.42 8.93 8.38
C VAL A 99 0.75 9.66 9.02
N GLU A 100 0.45 10.76 9.66
CA GLU A 100 1.45 11.56 10.37
C GLU A 100 0.89 12.18 11.65
N LYS A 101 1.79 12.55 12.54
CA LYS A 101 1.47 13.39 13.69
C LYS A 101 1.80 14.82 13.32
N ASN A 102 0.78 15.67 13.24
CA ASN A 102 0.95 17.08 12.90
C ASN A 102 1.59 17.89 14.04
N ALA A 103 1.87 19.18 13.79
CA ALA A 103 2.51 20.07 14.76
C ALA A 103 1.69 20.24 16.04
N ASP A 104 0.38 20.08 15.98
CA ASP A 104 -0.53 20.18 17.15
C ASP A 104 -0.60 18.87 17.94
N GLY A 105 0.11 17.85 17.49
CA GLY A 105 0.13 16.52 18.11
C GLY A 105 -1.04 15.63 17.71
N LYS A 106 -1.92 16.07 16.79
CA LYS A 106 -3.03 15.28 16.26
C LYS A 106 -2.54 14.34 15.16
N ILE A 107 -3.02 13.10 15.20
CA ILE A 107 -2.79 12.14 14.12
C ILE A 107 -3.76 12.45 12.98
N VAL A 108 -3.23 12.59 11.76
CA VAL A 108 -3.98 12.82 10.54
C VAL A 108 -3.62 11.77 9.50
N GLY A 109 -4.56 11.39 8.67
CA GLY A 109 -4.36 10.35 7.67
C GLY A 109 -5.05 10.66 6.34
N LYS A 110 -4.55 10.03 5.28
CA LYS A 110 -5.12 10.13 3.94
C LYS A 110 -4.80 8.87 3.14
N VAL A 111 -5.71 8.46 2.26
CA VAL A 111 -5.47 7.43 1.24
C VAL A 111 -5.87 8.00 -0.10
N ALA A 112 -4.92 8.12 -1.03
CA ALA A 112 -5.19 8.69 -2.33
C ALA A 112 -4.14 8.30 -3.37
N PRO A 113 -4.46 8.42 -4.68
CA PRO A 113 -3.45 8.45 -5.72
C PRO A 113 -2.49 9.64 -5.51
N MET A 114 -1.20 9.35 -5.47
CA MET A 114 -0.12 10.32 -5.30
C MET A 114 0.83 10.26 -6.48
N LEU A 115 1.25 11.42 -6.99
CA LEU A 115 2.34 11.52 -7.95
C LEU A 115 3.67 11.52 -7.22
N VAL A 116 4.52 10.56 -7.54
CA VAL A 116 5.86 10.41 -6.96
C VAL A 116 6.94 10.51 -8.04
N ASP A 117 8.05 11.11 -7.70
CA ASP A 117 9.25 11.20 -8.52
C ASP A 117 10.26 10.10 -8.17
N ARG A 118 11.41 10.11 -8.85
CA ARG A 118 12.46 9.10 -8.69
C ARG A 118 13.14 9.10 -7.33
N GLU A 119 13.06 10.19 -6.60
CA GLU A 119 13.68 10.32 -5.27
C GLU A 119 12.76 9.79 -4.17
N HIS A 120 11.48 9.67 -4.47
CA HIS A 120 10.48 9.17 -3.52
C HIS A 120 10.68 7.67 -3.25
N PRO A 121 10.70 7.22 -1.97
CA PRO A 121 10.98 5.82 -1.62
C PRO A 121 9.98 4.81 -2.20
N LEU A 122 8.75 5.22 -2.47
CA LEU A 122 7.72 4.37 -3.06
C LEU A 122 7.76 4.33 -4.60
N PHE A 123 8.61 5.13 -5.24
CA PHE A 123 8.69 5.19 -6.71
C PHE A 123 9.00 3.83 -7.37
N PRO A 124 9.96 3.01 -6.90
CA PRO A 124 10.35 1.77 -7.57
C PRO A 124 9.39 0.61 -7.32
N ILE A 125 8.39 0.76 -6.45
CA ILE A 125 7.56 -0.36 -6.01
C ILE A 125 6.49 -0.69 -7.05
N ASP A 126 6.71 -1.71 -7.85
CA ASP A 126 5.84 -2.14 -8.94
C ASP A 126 5.12 -3.46 -8.64
N ASP A 127 4.19 -3.83 -9.51
CA ASP A 127 3.39 -5.05 -9.47
C ASP A 127 2.61 -5.24 -8.15
N VAL A 128 2.59 -6.44 -7.60
CA VAL A 128 1.84 -6.79 -6.38
C VAL A 128 2.58 -6.47 -5.08
N PHE A 129 3.76 -5.85 -5.17
CA PHE A 129 4.53 -5.54 -3.98
C PHE A 129 3.90 -4.42 -3.16
N ASN A 130 3.93 -4.62 -1.86
CA ASN A 130 3.60 -3.60 -0.87
C ASN A 130 4.90 -2.98 -0.33
N ALA A 131 4.79 -1.78 0.20
CA ALA A 131 5.88 -1.09 0.87
C ALA A 131 5.35 -0.19 1.97
N VAL A 132 6.13 -0.07 3.04
CA VAL A 132 5.92 0.93 4.09
C VAL A 132 7.21 1.72 4.24
N SER A 133 7.11 3.04 4.12
CA SER A 133 8.20 3.98 4.32
C SER A 133 7.93 4.82 5.56
N MET A 134 8.91 4.92 6.44
CA MET A 134 8.81 5.60 7.72
C MET A 134 9.94 6.60 7.84
N GLU A 135 9.62 7.83 8.20
CA GLU A 135 10.64 8.79 8.64
C GLU A 135 10.88 8.63 10.14
N THR A 136 12.14 8.52 10.49
CA THR A 136 12.55 8.28 11.88
C THR A 136 13.53 9.35 12.36
N ASN A 137 13.54 9.61 13.66
CA ASN A 137 14.39 10.67 14.23
C ASN A 137 15.90 10.36 14.20
N TYR A 138 16.28 9.08 14.09
CA TYR A 138 17.67 8.68 14.27
C TYR A 138 18.32 8.10 13.03
N ILE A 139 17.59 7.36 12.22
CA ILE A 139 18.13 6.66 11.03
C ILE A 139 17.62 7.22 9.69
N GLY A 140 16.83 8.31 9.74
CA GLY A 140 16.23 8.88 8.56
C GLY A 140 15.10 8.01 7.99
N THR A 141 14.98 7.96 6.69
CA THR A 141 13.92 7.20 6.02
C THR A 141 14.25 5.71 5.97
N LEU A 142 13.37 4.89 6.52
CA LEU A 142 13.40 3.43 6.42
C LEU A 142 12.24 2.97 5.55
N THR A 143 12.54 2.18 4.52
CA THR A 143 11.51 1.58 3.66
C THR A 143 11.62 0.06 3.68
N VAL A 144 10.52 -0.59 4.02
CA VAL A 144 10.37 -2.05 4.00
C VAL A 144 9.47 -2.43 2.84
N THR A 145 9.89 -3.39 2.02
CA THR A 145 9.12 -3.85 0.86
C THR A 145 8.97 -5.37 0.89
N GLY A 146 7.85 -5.85 0.39
CA GLY A 146 7.61 -7.29 0.30
C GLY A 146 6.26 -7.63 -0.30
N PRO A 147 5.98 -8.92 -0.56
CA PRO A 147 4.66 -9.36 -0.96
C PRO A 147 3.68 -9.18 0.21
N GLY A 148 2.62 -8.39 0.00
CA GLY A 148 1.59 -8.11 1.02
C GLY A 148 0.52 -9.20 1.11
N ALA A 149 0.48 -10.14 0.16
CA ALA A 149 -0.48 -11.23 0.09
C ALA A 149 0.14 -12.45 -0.60
N GLY A 150 -0.54 -13.59 -0.50
CA GLY A 150 -0.13 -14.85 -1.12
C GLY A 150 -0.03 -15.99 -0.10
N MET A 151 0.05 -17.21 -0.61
CA MET A 151 0.00 -18.42 0.21
C MET A 151 1.09 -18.44 1.31
N TYR A 152 2.34 -18.22 0.94
CA TYR A 152 3.46 -18.27 1.89
C TYR A 152 3.51 -17.09 2.87
N PRO A 153 3.36 -15.82 2.43
CA PRO A 153 3.28 -14.70 3.36
C PRO A 153 2.15 -14.84 4.38
N THR A 154 0.96 -15.24 3.93
CA THR A 154 -0.19 -15.45 4.83
C THR A 154 0.06 -16.59 5.81
N ALA A 155 0.57 -17.73 5.33
CA ALA A 155 0.86 -18.87 6.20
C ALA A 155 1.95 -18.54 7.25
N SER A 156 2.96 -17.74 6.87
CA SER A 156 4.02 -17.32 7.79
C SER A 156 3.47 -16.51 8.95
N VAL A 157 2.63 -15.52 8.67
CA VAL A 157 2.00 -14.67 9.71
C VAL A 157 1.07 -15.48 10.60
N MET A 158 0.26 -16.39 10.04
CA MET A 158 -0.60 -17.26 10.84
C MET A 158 0.17 -18.16 11.80
N VAL A 159 1.34 -18.69 11.36
CA VAL A 159 2.22 -19.49 12.23
C VAL A 159 2.85 -18.65 13.32
N GLU A 160 3.25 -17.42 13.00
CA GLU A 160 3.81 -16.46 13.96
C GLU A 160 2.77 -16.07 15.03
N ASP A 161 1.57 -15.68 14.62
CA ASP A 161 0.46 -15.35 15.52
C ASP A 161 0.12 -16.53 16.44
N TYR A 162 0.06 -17.75 15.88
CA TYR A 162 -0.19 -18.95 16.67
C TYR A 162 0.92 -19.20 17.71
N ALA A 163 2.18 -19.03 17.31
CA ALA A 163 3.32 -19.19 18.21
C ALA A 163 3.33 -18.17 19.34
N GLU A 164 2.90 -16.93 19.05
CA GLU A 164 2.76 -15.87 20.07
C GLU A 164 1.64 -16.20 21.06
N ILE A 165 0.47 -16.63 20.58
CA ILE A 165 -0.68 -17.01 21.41
C ILE A 165 -0.33 -18.12 22.40
N ILE A 166 0.47 -19.11 22.00
CA ILE A 166 0.89 -20.22 22.88
C ILE A 166 2.15 -19.89 23.70
N GLY A 167 2.63 -18.62 23.68
CA GLY A 167 3.80 -18.18 24.45
C GLY A 167 5.15 -18.69 23.94
N LYS A 168 5.19 -19.20 22.72
CA LYS A 168 6.43 -19.59 22.06
C LYS A 168 6.74 -18.57 20.97
N ARG A 169 7.67 -17.66 21.21
CA ARG A 169 8.20 -16.82 20.13
C ARG A 169 8.83 -17.74 19.10
N ALA A 170 8.25 -17.81 17.92
CA ALA A 170 8.90 -18.41 16.77
C ALA A 170 10.14 -17.55 16.47
N GLY A 171 11.31 -18.08 16.76
CA GLY A 171 12.55 -17.46 16.33
C GLY A 171 12.53 -17.40 14.79
N PHE A 172 12.67 -16.23 14.21
CA PHE A 172 12.87 -16.07 12.78
C PHE A 172 14.12 -16.87 12.40
N VAL A 173 13.94 -18.00 11.76
CA VAL A 173 15.02 -18.70 11.06
C VAL A 173 15.09 -18.08 9.66
N VAL A 174 15.93 -17.08 9.50
CA VAL A 174 16.35 -16.64 8.16
C VAL A 174 17.28 -17.72 7.63
N SER A 175 16.75 -18.63 6.79
CA SER A 175 17.60 -19.46 5.94
C SER A 175 18.12 -18.59 4.80
N ILE A 176 19.40 -18.27 4.83
CA ILE A 176 20.12 -17.61 3.72
C ILE A 176 20.44 -18.68 2.68
#